data_9944f210c90278ec9cd2398af164b7e5
#
_entry.id   9944f210c90278ec9cd2398af164b7e5
#
_cell.length_a   1.000
_cell.length_b   1.000
_cell.length_c   1.000
_cell.angle_alpha   90.00
_cell.angle_beta   90.00
_cell.angle_gamma   90.00
#
_symmetry.space_group_name_H-M   'P 1'
#
loop_
_entity.id
_entity.type
_entity.pdbx_description
1 polymer ?
#
loop_
_entity_poly.entity_id
_entity_poly.type
_entity_poly.pdbx_seq_one_letter_code
_entity_poly.pdbx_strand_id
1 'polypeptide(L)' 'FTAELAMTTTDQMLMARIASEAPELRPCLARNPYIYPELLAWLGQLNDSAINAAIRLRQQ' A
#
# COMPACT_ATOMS: atom_id res chain seq x y z
N PHE A 1 5.63 11.56 -5.41
CA PHE A 1 5.84 10.27 -4.74
C PHE A 1 6.45 9.27 -5.70
N THR A 2 7.23 8.33 -5.17
CA THR A 2 7.85 7.27 -5.96
C THR A 2 7.47 5.90 -5.42
N ALA A 3 7.62 4.86 -6.27
CA ALA A 3 7.35 3.50 -5.84
C ALA A 3 8.28 3.09 -4.70
N GLU A 4 9.55 3.48 -4.78
CA GLU A 4 10.52 3.17 -3.73
C GLU A 4 10.10 3.80 -2.40
N LEU A 5 9.68 5.06 -2.42
CA LEU A 5 9.20 5.73 -1.22
C LEU A 5 7.97 5.02 -0.66
N ALA A 6 7.02 4.66 -1.53
CA ALA A 6 5.80 3.98 -1.10
C ALA A 6 6.10 2.63 -0.45
N MET A 7 7.17 1.95 -0.89
CA MET A 7 7.52 0.62 -0.39
C MET A 7 8.39 0.66 0.86
N THR A 8 9.02 1.80 1.18
CA THR A 8 10.03 1.85 2.25
C THR A 8 9.69 2.83 3.36
N THR A 9 8.76 3.75 3.14
CA THR A 9 8.44 4.75 4.17
C THR A 9 7.87 4.11 5.42
N THR A 10 8.24 4.66 6.58
CA THR A 10 7.65 4.26 7.86
C THR A 10 6.63 5.29 8.37
N ASP A 11 6.43 6.38 7.64
CA ASP A 11 5.52 7.46 8.02
C ASP A 11 4.09 7.09 7.63
N GLN A 12 3.25 6.83 8.64
CA GLN A 12 1.86 6.42 8.41
C GLN A 12 1.04 7.50 7.73
N MET A 13 1.29 8.77 8.05
CA MET A 13 0.56 9.86 7.40
C MET A 13 0.94 9.97 5.93
N LEU A 14 2.21 9.75 5.61
CA LEU A 14 2.66 9.75 4.23
C LEU A 14 2.05 8.58 3.47
N MET A 15 1.98 7.40 4.09
CA MET A 15 1.31 6.25 3.48
C MET A 15 -0.13 6.59 3.11
N ALA A 16 -0.87 7.21 4.02
CA ALA A 16 -2.26 7.58 3.77
C ALA A 16 -2.36 8.60 2.63
N ARG A 17 -1.44 9.55 2.56
CA ARG A 17 -1.41 10.52 1.47
C ARG A 17 -1.14 9.86 0.13
N ILE A 18 -0.17 8.95 0.08
CA ILE A 18 0.14 8.23 -1.16
C ILE A 18 -1.08 7.43 -1.60
N ALA A 19 -1.74 6.74 -0.68
CA ALA A 19 -2.93 5.97 -1.00
C ALA A 19 -4.05 6.84 -1.58
N SER A 20 -4.16 8.08 -1.13
CA SER A 20 -5.19 9.01 -1.56
C SER A 20 -4.81 9.73 -2.86
N GLU A 21 -3.55 10.16 -2.98
CA GLU A 21 -3.11 11.06 -4.06
C GLU A 21 -2.43 10.34 -5.22
N ALA A 22 -1.93 9.13 -4.99
CA ALA A 22 -1.19 8.37 -6.02
C ALA A 22 -1.74 6.94 -6.10
N PRO A 23 -2.92 6.76 -6.70
CA PRO A 23 -3.55 5.44 -6.77
C PRO A 23 -2.68 4.40 -7.46
N GLU A 24 -1.82 4.80 -8.39
CA GLU A 24 -0.91 3.89 -9.08
C GLU A 24 0.15 3.29 -8.15
N LEU A 25 0.35 3.89 -6.98
CA LEU A 25 1.33 3.40 -6.00
C LEU A 25 0.69 2.57 -4.88
N ARG A 26 -0.63 2.38 -4.91
CA ARG A 26 -1.32 1.58 -3.89
C ARG A 26 -0.79 0.14 -3.80
N PRO A 27 -0.49 -0.55 -4.91
CA PRO A 27 0.12 -1.88 -4.81
C PRO A 27 1.48 -1.84 -4.12
N CYS A 28 2.26 -0.77 -4.32
CA CYS A 28 3.54 -0.61 -3.65
C CYS A 28 3.35 -0.43 -2.14
N LEU A 29 2.34 0.32 -1.73
CA LEU A 29 2.00 0.46 -0.31
C LEU A 29 1.63 -0.88 0.29
N ALA A 30 0.86 -1.70 -0.44
CA ALA A 30 0.47 -3.02 0.04
C ALA A 30 1.67 -3.93 0.26
N ARG A 31 2.79 -3.66 -0.42
CA ARG A 31 4.04 -4.41 -0.26
C ARG A 31 4.96 -3.82 0.79
N ASN A 32 4.64 -2.65 1.32
CA ASN A 32 5.46 -2.00 2.34
C ASN A 32 5.37 -2.78 3.65
N PRO A 33 6.51 -3.25 4.22
CA PRO A 33 6.47 -4.03 5.46
C PRO A 33 6.04 -3.22 6.67
N TYR A 34 6.05 -1.90 6.58
CA TYR A 34 5.68 -1.01 7.68
C TYR A 34 4.25 -0.50 7.59
N ILE A 35 3.48 -0.98 6.59
CA ILE A 35 2.09 -0.53 6.43
C ILE A 35 1.26 -0.94 7.66
N TYR A 36 0.44 0.00 8.14
CA TYR A 36 -0.40 -0.30 9.31
C TYR A 36 -1.66 -1.05 8.87
N PRO A 37 -2.21 -1.90 9.79
CA PRO A 37 -3.30 -2.82 9.41
C PRO A 37 -4.55 -2.12 8.86
N GLU A 38 -4.88 -0.95 9.37
CA GLU A 38 -6.08 -0.24 8.94
C GLU A 38 -5.98 0.17 7.48
N LEU A 39 -4.83 0.68 7.07
CA LEU A 39 -4.63 1.06 5.66
C LEU A 39 -4.60 -0.16 4.77
N LEU A 40 -3.95 -1.24 5.21
CA LEU A 40 -3.90 -2.47 4.44
C LEU A 40 -5.30 -3.03 4.22
N ALA A 41 -6.15 -3.01 5.24
CA ALA A 41 -7.54 -3.45 5.14
C ALA A 41 -8.31 -2.59 4.15
N TRP A 42 -8.12 -1.27 4.19
CA TRP A 42 -8.77 -0.36 3.26
C TRP A 42 -8.34 -0.65 1.82
N LEU A 43 -7.04 -0.88 1.60
CA LEU A 43 -6.54 -1.23 0.28
C LEU A 43 -7.18 -2.52 -0.23
N GLY A 44 -7.34 -3.51 0.65
CA GLY A 44 -7.99 -4.77 0.31
C GLY A 44 -9.44 -4.59 -0.11
N GLN A 45 -10.13 -3.60 0.46
CA GLN A 45 -11.54 -3.33 0.15
C GLN A 45 -11.74 -2.65 -1.20
N LEU A 46 -10.69 -2.10 -1.80
CA LEU A 46 -10.79 -1.47 -3.10
C LEU A 46 -11.00 -2.45 -4.24
N ASN A 47 -10.80 -3.73 -3.97
CA ASN A 47 -10.99 -4.82 -4.93
C ASN A 47 -10.17 -4.63 -6.21
N ASP A 48 -8.95 -4.12 -6.06
CA ASP A 48 -8.03 -3.90 -7.18
C ASP A 48 -7.13 -5.13 -7.31
N SER A 49 -7.07 -5.69 -8.53
CA SER A 49 -6.33 -6.93 -8.76
C SER A 49 -4.83 -6.79 -8.45
N ALA A 50 -4.23 -5.64 -8.76
CA ALA A 50 -2.82 -5.40 -8.46
C ALA A 50 -2.57 -5.32 -6.96
N ILE A 51 -3.47 -4.67 -6.22
CA ILE A 51 -3.39 -4.59 -4.76
C ILE A 51 -3.60 -5.97 -4.16
N ASN A 52 -4.59 -6.70 -4.64
CA ASN A 52 -4.88 -8.05 -4.14
C ASN A 52 -3.69 -8.99 -4.36
N ALA A 53 -3.03 -8.89 -5.52
CA ALA A 53 -1.84 -9.67 -5.80
C ALA A 53 -0.70 -9.31 -4.84
N ALA A 54 -0.50 -8.02 -4.56
CA ALA A 54 0.52 -7.56 -3.64
C ALA A 54 0.25 -8.07 -2.22
N ILE A 55 -1.00 -8.02 -1.77
CA ILE A 55 -1.39 -8.52 -0.45
C ILE A 55 -1.14 -10.02 -0.37
N ARG A 56 -1.49 -10.75 -1.42
CA ARG A 56 -1.30 -12.20 -1.47
C ARG A 56 0.19 -12.56 -1.37
N LEU A 57 1.06 -11.81 -2.05
CA LEU A 57 2.50 -12.04 -2.00
C LEU A 57 3.07 -11.83 -0.59
N ARG A 58 2.58 -10.84 0.15
CA ARG A 58 3.11 -10.59 1.49
C ARG A 58 2.65 -11.60 2.53
N GLN A 59 1.65 -12.41 2.20
CA GLN A 59 1.15 -13.46 3.10
C GLN A 59 1.88 -14.79 2.93
N GLN A 60 2.81 -14.85 2.00
CA GLN A 60 3.58 -16.08 1.76
C GLN A 60 4.85 -16.11 2.62
#